data_ca6b0eda3f295ad1b97ffd59b8ce7144
#
_entry.id   ca6b0eda3f295ad1b97ffd59b8ce7144
#
_cell.length_a   1.000
_cell.length_b   1.000
_cell.length_c   1.000
_cell.angle_alpha   90.00
_cell.angle_beta   90.00
_cell.angle_gamma   90.00
#
_symmetry.space_group_name_H-M   'P 1'
#
loop_
_entity.id
_entity.type
_entity.pdbx_description
1 polymer ?
#
loop_
_entity_poly.entity_id
_entity_poly.type
_entity_poly.pdbx_seq_one_letter_code
_entity_poly.pdbx_strand_id
1 'polypeptide(L)'
;MSPMDLGISTEKIVEFCRRWKISRLAVFGSALRGNLRPDSDIDLLVTFSPDAEWSMFDHYRMEDELVKLLGREVDLVSKVAIEENPNSIFRREILESAREIYAA
;
A
#
# COMPACT_ATOMS: atom_id res chain seq x y z
N MET A 1 3.82 15.25 -9.14
CA MET A 1 2.46 14.71 -9.09
C MET A 1 2.51 13.19 -9.15
N SER A 2 1.77 12.54 -8.29
CA SER A 2 1.69 11.08 -8.32
C SER A 2 1.01 10.64 -9.62
N PRO A 3 1.48 9.55 -10.28
CA PRO A 3 0.79 9.00 -11.45
C PRO A 3 -0.60 8.47 -11.09
N MET A 4 -0.86 8.27 -9.80
CA MET A 4 -2.15 7.85 -9.27
C MET A 4 -2.68 8.95 -8.37
N ASP A 5 -3.70 9.66 -8.81
CA ASP A 5 -4.33 10.67 -7.98
C ASP A 5 -5.30 10.00 -7.01
N LEU A 6 -4.87 9.84 -5.78
CA LEU A 6 -5.67 9.27 -4.70
C LEU A 6 -6.34 10.34 -3.84
N GLY A 7 -6.24 11.61 -4.25
CA GLY A 7 -6.84 12.72 -3.51
C GLY A 7 -6.12 13.07 -2.23
N ILE A 8 -4.85 12.69 -2.10
CA ILE A 8 -4.06 12.89 -0.89
C ILE A 8 -2.72 13.53 -1.26
N SER A 9 -2.20 14.39 -0.40
CA SER A 9 -0.94 15.05 -0.67
C SER A 9 0.23 14.07 -0.53
N THR A 10 1.24 14.24 -1.39
CA THR A 10 2.46 13.45 -1.33
C THR A 10 3.16 13.59 0.02
N GLU A 11 3.11 14.80 0.61
CA GLU A 11 3.73 15.06 1.90
C GLU A 11 3.14 14.18 3.02
N LYS A 12 1.85 13.97 3.03
CA LYS A 12 1.18 13.13 4.02
C LYS A 12 1.59 11.67 3.87
N ILE A 13 1.71 11.20 2.64
CA ILE A 13 2.18 9.85 2.35
C ILE A 13 3.63 9.68 2.82
N VAL A 14 4.50 10.63 2.53
CA VAL A 14 5.90 10.58 2.95
C VAL A 14 6.01 10.54 4.47
N GLU A 15 5.26 11.41 5.16
CA GLU A 15 5.25 11.45 6.62
C GLU A 15 4.78 10.12 7.21
N PHE A 16 3.70 9.57 6.68
CA PHE A 16 3.18 8.28 7.10
C PHE A 16 4.23 7.18 6.95
N CYS A 17 4.86 7.11 5.78
CA CYS A 17 5.87 6.09 5.49
C CYS A 17 7.10 6.21 6.39
N ARG A 18 7.55 7.43 6.66
CA ARG A 18 8.68 7.65 7.56
C ARG A 18 8.36 7.21 8.98
N ARG A 19 7.19 7.54 9.45
CA ARG A 19 6.75 7.21 10.81
C ARG A 19 6.67 5.71 11.02
N TRP A 20 6.22 4.97 10.01
CA TRP A 20 6.03 3.53 10.09
C TRP A 20 7.19 2.73 9.52
N LYS A 21 8.33 3.37 9.23
CA LYS A 21 9.53 2.71 8.67
C LYS A 21 9.21 1.92 7.40
N ILE A 22 8.43 2.52 6.53
CA ILE A 22 8.10 1.94 5.24
C ILE A 22 9.16 2.38 4.24
N SER A 23 9.75 1.43 3.51
CA SER A 23 10.74 1.74 2.48
C SER A 23 10.10 1.93 1.11
N ARG A 24 9.00 1.22 0.84
CA ARG A 24 8.26 1.35 -0.41
C ARG A 24 6.77 1.15 -0.18
N LEU A 25 5.97 1.91 -0.92
CA LEU A 25 4.52 1.77 -0.91
C LEU A 25 4.02 1.82 -2.34
N ALA A 26 3.21 0.85 -2.73
CA ALA A 26 2.70 0.75 -4.09
C ALA A 26 1.21 0.47 -4.09
N VAL A 27 0.53 0.86 -5.17
CA VAL A 27 -0.89 0.59 -5.38
C VAL A 27 -1.03 -0.56 -6.35
N PHE A 28 -1.93 -1.49 -6.07
CA PHE A 28 -2.26 -2.57 -7.00
C PHE A 28 -3.76 -2.81 -7.03
N GLY A 29 -4.21 -3.74 -7.86
CA GLY A 29 -5.61 -4.12 -7.92
C GLY A 29 -6.50 -3.14 -8.70
N SER A 30 -7.72 -2.94 -8.22
CA SER A 30 -8.74 -2.17 -8.94
C SER A 30 -8.37 -0.72 -9.22
N ALA A 31 -7.59 -0.09 -8.34
CA ALA A 31 -7.17 1.29 -8.54
C ALA A 31 -6.34 1.46 -9.82
N LEU A 32 -5.56 0.45 -10.20
CA LEU A 32 -4.75 0.49 -11.41
C LEU A 32 -5.55 0.25 -12.68
N ARG A 33 -6.70 -0.37 -12.56
CA ARG A 33 -7.55 -0.71 -13.70
C ARG A 33 -8.49 0.43 -14.09
N GLY A 34 -8.40 1.55 -13.41
CA GLY A 34 -9.28 2.68 -13.66
C GLY A 34 -10.72 2.46 -13.22
N ASN A 35 -10.97 1.40 -12.46
CA ASN A 35 -12.29 1.04 -11.96
C ASN A 35 -12.53 1.51 -10.53
N LEU A 36 -11.75 2.48 -10.08
CA LEU A 36 -11.84 2.96 -8.71
C LEU A 36 -13.14 3.72 -8.51
N ARG A 37 -14.01 3.16 -7.70
CA ARG A 37 -15.28 3.76 -7.33
C ARG A 37 -15.14 4.38 -5.93
N PRO A 38 -15.98 5.34 -5.55
CA PRO A 38 -15.91 5.94 -4.21
C PRO A 38 -16.03 4.92 -3.08
N ASP A 39 -16.69 3.79 -3.32
CA ASP A 39 -16.88 2.73 -2.32
C ASP A 39 -15.92 1.56 -2.50
N SER A 40 -14.97 1.65 -3.44
CA SER A 40 -13.99 0.59 -3.66
C SER A 40 -12.85 0.66 -2.66
N ASP A 41 -12.34 -0.50 -2.24
CA ASP A 41 -11.16 -0.60 -1.41
C ASP A 41 -9.92 -0.23 -2.23
N ILE A 42 -8.94 0.34 -1.56
CA ILE A 42 -7.63 0.58 -2.16
C ILE A 42 -6.69 -0.50 -1.67
N ASP A 43 -6.08 -1.21 -2.60
CA ASP A 43 -5.10 -2.25 -2.29
C ASP A 43 -3.70 -1.65 -2.31
N LEU A 44 -3.01 -1.70 -1.19
CA LEU A 44 -1.65 -1.17 -1.06
C LEU A 44 -0.67 -2.28 -0.73
N LEU A 45 0.46 -2.25 -1.42
CA LEU A 45 1.56 -3.19 -1.20
C LEU A 45 2.66 -2.44 -0.46
N VAL A 46 3.00 -2.91 0.73
CA VAL A 46 3.99 -2.25 1.59
C VAL A 46 5.26 -3.07 1.73
N THR A 47 6.40 -2.39 1.65
CA THR A 47 7.71 -2.96 1.96
C THR A 47 8.28 -2.17 3.14
N PHE A 48 8.58 -2.87 4.23
CA PHE A 48 9.15 -2.23 5.42
C PHE A 48 10.66 -2.21 5.37
N SER A 49 11.24 -1.25 6.08
CA SER A 49 12.68 -1.21 6.28
C SER A 49 13.12 -2.44 7.08
N PRO A 50 14.37 -2.92 6.90
CA PRO A 50 14.83 -4.13 7.60
C PRO A 50 14.79 -4.04 9.13
N ASP A 51 14.84 -2.83 9.67
CA ASP A 51 14.80 -2.62 11.11
C ASP A 51 13.39 -2.43 11.68
N ALA A 52 12.37 -2.52 10.83
CA ALA A 52 10.99 -2.38 11.28
C ALA A 52 10.51 -3.68 11.94
N GLU A 53 9.95 -3.55 13.12
CA GLU A 53 9.38 -4.67 13.87
C GLU A 53 7.97 -4.33 14.29
N TRP A 54 7.00 -4.69 13.45
CA TRP A 54 5.61 -4.35 13.68
C TRP A 54 4.79 -5.60 14.00
N SER A 55 3.88 -5.45 14.98
CA SER A 55 2.93 -6.50 15.35
C SER A 55 1.69 -6.40 14.47
N MET A 56 0.77 -7.36 14.61
CA MET A 56 -0.52 -7.31 13.95
C MET A 56 -1.32 -6.06 14.36
N PHE A 57 -1.21 -5.64 15.61
CA PHE A 57 -1.85 -4.42 16.08
C PHE A 57 -1.32 -3.20 15.34
N ASP A 58 -0.02 -3.14 15.12
CA ASP A 58 0.60 -2.05 14.37
C ASP A 58 0.09 -2.03 12.93
N HIS A 59 -0.06 -3.21 12.32
CA HIS A 59 -0.59 -3.33 10.97
C HIS A 59 -2.01 -2.75 10.87
N TYR A 60 -2.88 -3.09 11.81
CA TYR A 60 -4.23 -2.57 11.84
C TYR A 60 -4.26 -1.06 12.07
N ARG A 61 -3.35 -0.55 12.88
CA ARG A 61 -3.23 0.90 13.12
C ARG A 61 -2.80 1.63 11.85
N MET A 62 -1.89 1.04 11.08
CA MET A 62 -1.48 1.59 9.79
C MET A 62 -2.66 1.65 8.82
N GLU A 63 -3.43 0.56 8.72
CA GLU A 63 -4.61 0.54 7.86
C GLU A 63 -5.63 1.60 8.27
N ASP A 64 -5.90 1.71 9.56
CA ASP A 64 -6.85 2.70 10.08
C ASP A 64 -6.40 4.13 9.75
N GLU A 65 -5.13 4.40 9.90
CA GLU A 65 -4.55 5.70 9.58
C GLU A 65 -4.67 6.01 8.08
N LEU A 66 -4.40 5.01 7.23
CA LEU A 66 -4.54 5.17 5.78
C LEU A 66 -5.99 5.38 5.37
N VAL A 67 -6.93 4.70 6.02
CA VAL A 67 -8.36 4.91 5.79
C VAL A 67 -8.72 6.37 6.04
N LYS A 68 -8.23 6.93 7.13
CA LYS A 68 -8.49 8.34 7.47
C LYS A 68 -7.84 9.30 6.48
N LEU A 69 -6.64 8.97 6.01
CA LEU A 69 -5.93 9.81 5.03
C LEU A 69 -6.58 9.76 3.65
N LEU A 70 -7.01 8.59 3.23
CA LEU A 70 -7.52 8.38 1.88
C LEU A 70 -9.04 8.52 1.76
N GLY A 71 -9.74 8.47 2.89
CA GLY A 71 -11.19 8.62 2.90
C GLY A 71 -11.94 7.40 2.38
N ARG A 72 -11.30 6.22 2.37
CA ARG A 72 -11.93 4.98 1.94
C ARG A 72 -11.21 3.79 2.56
N GLU A 73 -11.83 2.62 2.47
CA GLU A 73 -11.24 1.40 3.01
C GLU A 73 -9.92 1.06 2.31
N VAL A 74 -8.96 0.57 3.08
CA VAL A 74 -7.63 0.22 2.60
C VAL A 74 -7.31 -1.20 3.00
N ASP A 75 -6.80 -1.97 2.04
CA ASP A 75 -6.25 -3.30 2.29
C ASP A 75 -4.73 -3.19 2.16
N LEU A 76 -4.03 -3.28 3.28
CA LEU A 76 -2.58 -3.14 3.32
C LEU A 76 -1.93 -4.52 3.36
N VAL A 77 -1.21 -4.86 2.31
CA VAL A 77 -0.59 -6.18 2.14
C VAL A 77 0.91 -6.04 2.12
N SER A 78 1.59 -6.87 2.90
CA SER A 78 3.05 -6.90 2.95
C SER A 78 3.62 -7.55 1.68
N LYS A 79 4.66 -6.97 1.12
CA LYS A 79 5.36 -7.55 -0.03
C LYS A 79 5.90 -8.94 0.30
N VAL A 80 6.37 -9.14 1.53
CA VAL A 80 6.86 -10.45 1.98
C VAL A 80 5.75 -11.49 1.90
N ALA A 81 4.53 -11.14 2.33
CA ALA A 81 3.39 -12.05 2.26
C ALA A 81 3.06 -12.44 0.82
N ILE A 82 3.17 -11.49 -0.12
CA ILE A 82 2.95 -11.77 -1.54
C ILE A 82 4.05 -12.69 -2.07
N GLU A 83 5.30 -12.41 -1.73
CA GLU A 83 6.44 -13.21 -2.19
C GLU A 83 6.39 -14.64 -1.69
N GLU A 84 5.79 -14.86 -0.52
CA GLU A 84 5.64 -16.19 0.08
C GLU A 84 4.40 -16.93 -0.40
N ASN A 85 3.56 -16.30 -1.19
CA ASN A 85 2.36 -16.94 -1.71
C ASN A 85 2.75 -18.07 -2.68
N PRO A 86 2.23 -19.30 -2.50
CA PRO A 86 2.59 -20.44 -3.35
C PRO A 86 2.07 -20.30 -4.79
N ASN A 87 1.07 -19.48 -5.04
CA ASN A 87 0.54 -19.28 -6.38
C ASN A 87 1.43 -18.31 -7.15
N SER A 88 2.27 -18.85 -8.06
CA SER A 88 3.23 -18.05 -8.81
C SER A 88 2.57 -17.08 -9.79
N ILE A 89 1.41 -17.43 -10.32
CA ILE A 89 0.68 -16.54 -11.23
C ILE A 89 0.16 -15.32 -10.48
N PHE A 90 -0.41 -15.54 -9.30
CA PHE A 90 -0.90 -14.48 -8.44
C PHE A 90 0.23 -13.53 -8.02
N ARG A 91 1.38 -14.10 -7.57
CA ARG A 91 2.55 -13.30 -7.20
C ARG A 91 2.99 -12.40 -8.33
N ARG A 92 3.17 -12.99 -9.52
CA ARG A 92 3.63 -12.25 -10.69
C ARG A 92 2.66 -11.14 -11.05
N GLU A 93 1.37 -11.44 -11.05
CA GLU A 93 0.36 -10.48 -11.43
C GLU A 93 0.39 -9.24 -10.52
N ILE A 94 0.48 -9.45 -9.22
CA ILE A 94 0.54 -8.36 -8.27
C ILE A 94 1.85 -7.58 -8.37
N LEU A 95 2.99 -8.28 -8.36
CA LEU A 95 4.30 -7.63 -8.34
C LEU A 95 4.60 -6.88 -9.63
N GLU A 96 4.13 -7.38 -10.77
CA GLU A 96 4.34 -6.71 -12.05
C GLU A 96 3.38 -5.54 -12.28
N SER A 97 2.18 -5.60 -11.73
CA SER A 97 1.17 -4.55 -11.93
C SER A 97 1.25 -3.43 -10.90
N ALA A 98 1.87 -3.68 -9.75
CA ALA A 98 1.93 -2.68 -8.68
C ALA A 98 2.68 -1.42 -9.12
N ARG A 99 2.11 -0.26 -8.79
CA ARG A 99 2.73 1.03 -9.09
C ARG A 99 3.16 1.71 -7.81
N GLU A 100 4.44 2.07 -7.76
CA GLU A 100 5.04 2.68 -6.60
C GLU A 100 4.57 4.12 -6.44
N ILE A 101 4.10 4.46 -5.23
CA ILE A 101 3.71 5.82 -4.88
C ILE A 101 4.66 6.44 -3.87
N TYR A 102 5.53 5.64 -3.25
CA TYR A 102 6.55 6.11 -2.34
C TYR A 102 7.75 5.14 -2.38
N ALA A 103 8.94 5.70 -2.37
CA ALA A 103 10.19 4.96 -2.22
C ALA A 103 11.17 5.82 -1.42
N ALA A 104 11.72 5.21 -0.38
CA ALA A 104 12.71 5.88 0.46
C ALA A 104 14.04 6.05 -0.28
#